data_aface7bf951ac94f327701828042a6bd
#
_entry.id   aface7bf951ac94f327701828042a6bd
#
_cell.length_a   1.000
_cell.length_b   1.000
_cell.length_c   1.000
_cell.angle_alpha   90.00
_cell.angle_beta   90.00
_cell.angle_gamma   90.00
#
_symmetry.space_group_name_H-M   'P 1'
#
loop_
_entity.id
_entity.type
_entity.pdbx_description
1 polymer ?
#
loop_
_entity_poly.entity_id
_entity_poly.type
_entity_poly.pdbx_seq_one_letter_code
_entity_poly.pdbx_strand_id
1 'polypeptide(L)'
;MMLLLCWFGKSLYGILHKTYESFPACPNNTSFSQRNKKSAVTIQCSSRFTKRVGNDIQSERPEKDIRLPKKDIWIMNLFLCSRFCNVGTLIKEDLQNKRIAFIPTAAAKEGASRYVLAGRELLSEMGAIVTEIDISKEDRNTIKAAFAQADCIYFSGGNSFFLMDALRKSGTDKLLKKELQRGKLMVGESAGAIVCAPMITYIEPMDKKPPEYSQQDDAGLGLVKYYILPHFLDEVYRKASEEILEKFSELDVRPISNDQAILVKDNTSKIICNSDNAKVVRDFRNEQG
;
A
#
# COMPACT_ATOMS: atom_id res chain seq x y z
N MET A 1 -36.07 29.24 19.72
CA MET A 1 -35.49 27.89 19.47
C MET A 1 -34.87 27.89 18.08
N MET A 2 -33.91 28.80 17.81
CA MET A 2 -33.29 28.98 16.48
C MET A 2 -31.86 29.54 16.56
N LEU A 3 -31.06 29.08 17.53
CA LEU A 3 -29.69 29.55 17.75
C LEU A 3 -28.65 28.43 18.07
N LEU A 4 -29.02 27.15 17.90
CA LEU A 4 -28.14 26.00 18.20
C LEU A 4 -27.64 25.23 16.99
N LEU A 5 -28.00 25.61 15.78
CA LEU A 5 -27.60 24.88 14.53
C LEU A 5 -26.40 25.49 13.80
N CYS A 6 -25.86 26.63 14.23
CA CYS A 6 -24.72 27.28 13.59
C CYS A 6 -23.33 26.92 14.13
N TRP A 7 -23.25 26.15 15.23
CA TRP A 7 -21.95 25.89 15.88
C TRP A 7 -21.26 24.60 15.43
N PHE A 8 -22.03 23.61 14.91
CA PHE A 8 -21.48 22.34 14.40
C PHE A 8 -20.88 22.42 13.00
N GLY A 9 -21.35 23.36 12.17
CA GLY A 9 -20.85 23.48 10.78
C GLY A 9 -19.43 24.02 10.63
N LYS A 10 -18.94 24.80 11.60
CA LYS A 10 -17.61 25.41 11.50
C LYS A 10 -16.47 24.50 11.96
N SER A 11 -16.73 23.49 12.78
CA SER A 11 -15.69 22.57 13.28
C SER A 11 -15.31 21.52 12.22
N LEU A 12 -16.30 20.99 11.49
CA LEU A 12 -16.04 20.02 10.40
C LEU A 12 -15.29 20.66 9.21
N TYR A 13 -15.62 21.91 8.90
CA TYR A 13 -14.94 22.62 7.80
C TYR A 13 -13.45 22.89 8.10
N GLY A 14 -13.11 23.09 9.38
CA GLY A 14 -11.73 23.30 9.84
C GLY A 14 -10.87 22.03 9.80
N ILE A 15 -11.46 20.86 10.04
CA ILE A 15 -10.74 19.58 10.01
C ILE A 15 -10.49 19.16 8.56
N LEU A 16 -11.48 19.29 7.68
CA LEU A 16 -11.33 19.02 6.26
C LEU A 16 -10.32 19.97 5.61
N HIS A 17 -10.26 21.23 6.03
CA HIS A 17 -9.32 22.21 5.49
C HIS A 17 -7.87 21.94 5.93
N LYS A 18 -7.66 21.49 7.19
CA LYS A 18 -6.31 21.11 7.67
C LYS A 18 -5.76 19.87 7.02
N THR A 19 -6.59 18.85 6.78
CA THR A 19 -6.18 17.65 6.04
C THR A 19 -5.89 17.96 4.57
N TYR A 20 -6.52 19.00 4.01
CA TYR A 20 -6.35 19.39 2.60
C TYR A 20 -5.04 20.15 2.35
N GLU A 21 -4.52 20.90 3.32
CA GLU A 21 -3.26 21.65 3.21
C GLU A 21 -2.01 20.77 3.30
N SER A 22 -2.12 19.55 3.85
CA SER A 22 -1.00 18.63 4.01
C SER A 22 -0.79 17.67 2.84
N PHE A 23 -1.63 17.70 1.79
CA PHE A 23 -1.40 16.88 0.59
C PHE A 23 -0.42 17.56 -0.34
N PRO A 24 0.74 16.94 -0.63
CA PRO A 24 1.64 17.49 -1.63
C PRO A 24 0.94 17.50 -2.99
N ALA A 25 0.89 18.68 -3.62
CA ALA A 25 0.51 18.79 -5.03
C ALA A 25 1.40 17.83 -5.83
N CYS A 26 0.84 17.10 -6.79
CA CYS A 26 1.63 16.24 -7.68
C CYS A 26 2.79 17.05 -8.26
N PRO A 27 4.05 16.65 -8.03
CA PRO A 27 5.18 17.36 -8.64
C PRO A 27 5.11 17.23 -10.16
N ASN A 28 5.17 18.36 -10.86
CA ASN A 28 5.31 18.37 -12.30
C ASN A 28 6.57 17.59 -12.69
N ASN A 29 6.44 16.68 -13.63
CA ASN A 29 7.57 16.02 -14.30
C ASN A 29 8.40 17.07 -15.06
N THR A 30 9.34 17.70 -14.38
CA THR A 30 10.44 18.40 -15.02
C THR A 30 11.65 17.49 -14.95
N SER A 31 12.08 17.02 -16.11
CA SER A 31 13.32 16.30 -16.33
C SER A 31 14.51 17.08 -15.73
N PHE A 32 15.05 16.58 -14.62
CA PHE A 32 16.30 17.08 -14.07
C PHE A 32 17.39 16.03 -14.29
N SER A 33 18.16 16.24 -15.36
CA SER A 33 19.48 15.63 -15.53
C SER A 33 20.42 16.26 -14.52
N GLN A 34 20.81 15.54 -13.48
CA GLN A 34 21.95 15.93 -12.67
C GLN A 34 22.97 14.81 -12.55
N ARG A 35 24.18 15.19 -13.00
CA ARG A 35 25.41 14.41 -12.96
C ARG A 35 25.80 14.05 -11.52
N ASN A 36 26.14 12.78 -11.32
CA ASN A 36 26.80 12.25 -10.13
C ASN A 36 28.07 13.03 -9.78
N LYS A 37 28.12 13.60 -8.58
CA LYS A 37 29.37 13.84 -7.88
C LYS A 37 29.36 13.03 -6.58
N LYS A 38 30.22 12.01 -6.53
CA LYS A 38 30.57 11.27 -5.34
C LYS A 38 31.29 12.22 -4.38
N SER A 39 30.79 12.35 -3.16
CA SER A 39 31.53 12.92 -2.04
C SER A 39 31.61 11.86 -0.95
N ALA A 40 32.78 11.28 -0.83
CA ALA A 40 33.14 10.43 0.28
C ALA A 40 33.42 11.33 1.51
N VAL A 41 32.69 11.11 2.59
CA VAL A 41 33.00 11.70 3.89
C VAL A 41 33.88 10.72 4.66
N THR A 42 35.16 11.06 4.75
CA THR A 42 36.12 10.37 5.61
C THR A 42 36.04 10.96 7.03
N ILE A 43 35.58 10.21 7.99
CA ILE A 43 35.66 10.59 9.40
C ILE A 43 37.00 10.05 9.93
N GLN A 44 37.97 10.97 10.10
CA GLN A 44 39.18 10.69 10.88
C GLN A 44 38.88 10.81 12.37
N CYS A 45 39.02 9.71 13.09
CA CYS A 45 39.06 9.70 14.53
C CYS A 45 40.51 9.62 14.97
N SER A 46 41.06 10.76 15.44
CA SER A 46 42.38 10.80 16.08
C SER A 46 42.22 10.77 17.61
N SER A 47 42.76 9.76 18.27
CA SER A 47 43.16 9.92 19.67
C SER A 47 44.37 9.06 19.93
N ARG A 48 45.52 9.77 20.12
CA ARG A 48 46.72 9.22 20.72
C ARG A 48 46.46 9.00 22.22
N PHE A 49 46.77 7.81 22.71
CA PHE A 49 47.24 7.64 24.07
C PHE A 49 48.25 6.49 24.11
N THR A 50 49.51 6.86 24.29
CA THR A 50 50.62 5.94 24.62
C THR A 50 50.65 5.73 26.09
N LYS A 51 50.62 4.48 26.58
CA LYS A 51 51.29 4.05 27.79
C LYS A 51 51.81 2.61 27.61
N ARG A 52 53.12 2.47 27.63
CA ARG A 52 53.81 1.19 27.81
C ARG A 52 53.64 0.73 29.25
N VAL A 53 53.43 -0.55 29.49
CA VAL A 53 54.08 -1.38 30.55
C VAL A 53 53.72 -2.85 30.30
N GLY A 54 54.76 -3.74 30.32
CA GLY A 54 54.68 -5.11 30.85
C GLY A 54 54.34 -6.24 29.87
N ASN A 55 55.32 -7.06 29.57
CA ASN A 55 55.19 -8.40 28.99
C ASN A 55 54.31 -9.29 29.84
N ASP A 56 53.33 -9.94 29.22
CA ASP A 56 52.98 -11.32 29.55
C ASP A 56 52.21 -11.94 28.37
N ILE A 57 52.73 -13.10 27.95
CA ILE A 57 52.18 -13.93 26.87
C ILE A 57 50.96 -14.66 27.42
N GLN A 58 49.75 -14.35 26.92
CA GLN A 58 48.61 -15.21 27.09
C GLN A 58 47.83 -15.33 25.77
N SER A 59 47.73 -16.56 25.36
CA SER A 59 46.91 -17.20 24.33
C SER A 59 45.75 -16.37 23.75
N GLU A 60 45.86 -16.05 22.48
CA GLU A 60 44.80 -15.54 21.64
C GLU A 60 43.64 -16.54 21.61
N ARG A 61 42.51 -16.18 22.23
CA ARG A 61 41.22 -16.79 21.89
C ARG A 61 40.77 -16.17 20.57
N PRO A 62 40.32 -16.97 19.60
CA PRO A 62 39.80 -16.40 18.37
C PRO A 62 38.57 -15.52 18.70
N GLU A 63 38.70 -14.26 18.36
CA GLU A 63 37.59 -13.28 18.38
C GLU A 63 36.46 -13.88 17.55
N LYS A 64 35.41 -14.35 18.24
CA LYS A 64 34.18 -14.79 17.56
C LYS A 64 33.62 -13.56 16.85
N ASP A 65 33.76 -13.58 15.54
CA ASP A 65 33.14 -12.65 14.63
C ASP A 65 31.61 -12.68 14.90
N ILE A 66 31.15 -11.80 15.80
CA ILE A 66 29.72 -11.59 16.09
C ILE A 66 29.19 -10.90 14.86
N ARG A 67 28.87 -11.68 13.82
CA ARG A 67 28.03 -11.21 12.73
C ARG A 67 26.71 -10.85 13.34
N LEU A 68 26.50 -9.56 13.59
CA LEU A 68 25.16 -9.03 13.85
C LEU A 68 24.26 -9.55 12.73
N PRO A 69 23.06 -10.08 13.06
CA PRO A 69 22.16 -10.54 12.04
C PRO A 69 21.97 -9.38 11.06
N LYS A 70 22.24 -9.63 9.77
CA LYS A 70 21.91 -8.69 8.71
C LYS A 70 20.43 -8.36 8.91
N LYS A 71 20.14 -7.11 9.30
CA LYS A 71 18.78 -6.60 9.36
C LYS A 71 18.19 -6.90 7.99
N ASP A 72 17.26 -7.86 7.93
CA ASP A 72 16.64 -8.25 6.67
C ASP A 72 16.08 -6.98 6.03
N ILE A 73 16.79 -6.49 5.02
CA ILE A 73 16.32 -5.36 4.21
C ILE A 73 15.23 -5.98 3.35
N TRP A 74 13.99 -5.80 3.76
CA TRP A 74 12.83 -6.25 3.03
C TRP A 74 12.67 -5.34 1.82
N ILE A 75 13.03 -5.84 0.66
CA ILE A 75 12.74 -5.16 -0.60
C ILE A 75 11.27 -5.45 -0.91
N MET A 76 10.37 -4.53 -0.57
CA MET A 76 8.96 -4.65 -0.91
C MET A 76 8.64 -3.72 -2.06
N ASN A 77 7.99 -4.27 -3.08
CA ASN A 77 7.47 -3.53 -4.22
C ASN A 77 5.94 -3.61 -4.18
N LEU A 78 5.27 -2.51 -3.78
CA LEU A 78 3.82 -2.45 -3.72
C LEU A 78 3.31 -1.28 -4.54
N PHE A 79 2.22 -1.48 -5.26
CA PHE A 79 1.41 -0.46 -5.91
C PHE A 79 0.00 -0.53 -5.33
N LEU A 80 -0.36 0.42 -4.47
CA LEU A 80 -1.59 0.41 -3.69
C LEU A 80 -2.48 1.56 -4.17
N CYS A 81 -3.62 1.25 -4.76
CA CYS A 81 -4.49 2.25 -5.40
C CYS A 81 -5.96 2.11 -4.96
N SER A 82 -6.73 3.17 -5.22
CA SER A 82 -8.18 3.13 -5.05
C SER A 82 -8.86 2.42 -6.20
N ARG A 83 -8.57 2.85 -7.44
CA ARG A 83 -9.19 2.33 -8.65
C ARG A 83 -8.12 2.10 -9.72
N PHE A 84 -7.83 0.82 -9.99
CA PHE A 84 -6.72 0.46 -10.88
C PHE A 84 -6.92 0.94 -12.31
N CYS A 85 -8.15 0.90 -12.83
CA CYS A 85 -8.43 1.36 -14.19
C CYS A 85 -8.05 2.83 -14.44
N ASN A 86 -7.95 3.66 -13.37
CA ASN A 86 -7.56 5.07 -13.50
C ASN A 86 -6.04 5.28 -13.46
N VAL A 87 -5.29 4.40 -12.79
CA VAL A 87 -3.87 4.64 -12.47
C VAL A 87 -2.93 3.51 -12.90
N GLY A 88 -3.47 2.38 -13.35
CA GLY A 88 -2.67 1.19 -13.69
C GLY A 88 -1.64 1.45 -14.80
N THR A 89 -1.93 2.37 -15.72
CA THR A 89 -1.01 2.78 -16.79
C THR A 89 0.30 3.40 -16.26
N LEU A 90 0.31 3.90 -15.01
CA LEU A 90 1.52 4.45 -14.37
C LEU A 90 2.61 3.40 -14.13
N ILE A 91 2.24 2.11 -14.13
CA ILE A 91 3.16 0.98 -13.99
C ILE A 91 3.09 0.02 -15.17
N LYS A 92 2.69 0.52 -16.35
CA LYS A 92 2.57 -0.30 -17.57
C LYS A 92 3.85 -1.05 -17.89
N GLU A 93 5.01 -0.41 -17.79
CA GLU A 93 6.32 -1.00 -18.08
C GLU A 93 6.65 -2.17 -17.13
N ASP A 94 6.21 -2.09 -15.89
CA ASP A 94 6.41 -3.14 -14.89
C ASP A 94 5.47 -4.34 -15.11
N LEU A 95 4.37 -4.18 -15.85
CA LEU A 95 3.34 -5.20 -16.06
C LEU A 95 3.31 -5.78 -17.48
N GLN A 96 3.84 -5.10 -18.48
CA GLN A 96 3.86 -5.56 -19.87
C GLN A 96 4.63 -6.86 -20.00
N ASN A 97 4.04 -7.85 -20.66
CA ASN A 97 4.57 -9.21 -20.85
C ASN A 97 4.82 -9.98 -19.52
N LYS A 98 4.23 -9.52 -18.40
CA LYS A 98 4.32 -10.18 -17.09
C LYS A 98 3.14 -11.13 -16.88
N ARG A 99 3.40 -12.21 -16.15
CA ARG A 99 2.37 -13.13 -15.68
C ARG A 99 1.79 -12.59 -14.37
N ILE A 100 0.51 -12.35 -14.35
CA ILE A 100 -0.20 -11.78 -13.22
C ILE A 100 -1.09 -12.85 -12.58
N ALA A 101 -0.85 -13.17 -11.31
CA ALA A 101 -1.83 -13.87 -10.49
C ALA A 101 -2.89 -12.85 -10.05
N PHE A 102 -4.05 -12.88 -10.68
CA PHE A 102 -5.16 -11.96 -10.42
C PHE A 102 -6.11 -12.59 -9.41
N ILE A 103 -6.29 -11.95 -8.25
CA ILE A 103 -7.09 -12.46 -7.15
C ILE A 103 -8.36 -11.60 -6.98
N PRO A 104 -9.52 -12.02 -7.55
CA PRO A 104 -10.79 -11.29 -7.44
C PRO A 104 -11.55 -11.60 -6.15
N THR A 105 -10.96 -12.36 -5.23
CA THR A 105 -11.63 -12.94 -4.05
C THR A 105 -12.39 -11.91 -3.22
N ALA A 106 -11.89 -10.68 -3.07
CA ALA A 106 -12.57 -9.63 -2.30
C ALA A 106 -14.00 -9.36 -2.81
N ALA A 107 -14.23 -9.52 -4.12
CA ALA A 107 -15.52 -9.30 -4.79
C ALA A 107 -16.35 -10.58 -4.99
N ALA A 108 -15.90 -11.74 -4.50
CA ALA A 108 -16.54 -13.03 -4.78
C ALA A 108 -18.03 -13.12 -4.36
N LYS A 109 -18.45 -12.26 -3.43
CA LYS A 109 -19.84 -12.17 -2.95
C LYS A 109 -20.68 -11.09 -3.67
N GLU A 110 -20.07 -10.26 -4.50
CA GLU A 110 -20.73 -9.13 -5.14
C GLU A 110 -21.27 -9.44 -6.55
N GLY A 111 -21.09 -10.68 -7.02
CA GLY A 111 -21.43 -11.09 -8.38
C GLY A 111 -20.43 -10.52 -9.41
N ALA A 112 -20.90 -10.25 -10.64
CA ALA A 112 -20.06 -9.73 -11.72
C ALA A 112 -19.74 -8.24 -11.48
N SER A 113 -18.68 -7.96 -10.74
CA SER A 113 -18.26 -6.60 -10.41
C SER A 113 -17.57 -5.93 -11.60
N ARG A 114 -18.14 -4.83 -12.09
CA ARG A 114 -17.61 -4.09 -13.26
C ARG A 114 -16.19 -3.61 -13.05
N TYR A 115 -15.83 -3.19 -11.85
CA TYR A 115 -14.49 -2.70 -11.54
C TYR A 115 -13.44 -3.83 -11.57
N VAL A 116 -13.80 -5.07 -11.17
CA VAL A 116 -12.93 -6.24 -11.28
C VAL A 116 -12.65 -6.56 -12.74
N LEU A 117 -13.70 -6.53 -13.58
CA LEU A 117 -13.55 -6.74 -15.03
C LEU A 117 -12.68 -5.64 -15.65
N ALA A 118 -12.93 -4.37 -15.33
CA ALA A 118 -12.15 -3.24 -15.85
C ALA A 118 -10.66 -3.34 -15.48
N GLY A 119 -10.34 -3.75 -14.24
CA GLY A 119 -8.94 -3.98 -13.83
C GLY A 119 -8.27 -5.09 -14.63
N ARG A 120 -8.99 -6.20 -14.85
CA ARG A 120 -8.49 -7.33 -15.64
C ARG A 120 -8.33 -6.98 -17.12
N GLU A 121 -9.27 -6.25 -17.69
CA GLU A 121 -9.23 -5.78 -19.09
C GLU A 121 -8.04 -4.85 -19.29
N LEU A 122 -7.83 -3.86 -18.43
CA LEU A 122 -6.68 -2.97 -18.50
C LEU A 122 -5.35 -3.72 -18.44
N LEU A 123 -5.22 -4.73 -17.55
CA LEU A 123 -4.02 -5.58 -17.49
C LEU A 123 -3.78 -6.27 -18.84
N SER A 124 -4.83 -6.82 -19.46
CA SER A 124 -4.73 -7.50 -20.76
C SER A 124 -4.39 -6.51 -21.88
N GLU A 125 -4.98 -5.32 -21.89
CA GLU A 125 -4.68 -4.24 -22.84
C GLU A 125 -3.23 -3.74 -22.72
N MET A 126 -2.67 -3.76 -21.51
CA MET A 126 -1.25 -3.45 -21.28
C MET A 126 -0.31 -4.59 -21.70
N GLY A 127 -0.84 -5.72 -22.18
CA GLY A 127 -0.07 -6.87 -22.65
C GLY A 127 0.35 -7.82 -21.52
N ALA A 128 -0.29 -7.79 -20.35
CA ALA A 128 -0.05 -8.74 -19.29
C ALA A 128 -0.74 -10.09 -19.56
N ILE A 129 -0.16 -11.18 -19.05
CA ILE A 129 -0.73 -12.54 -19.10
C ILE A 129 -1.43 -12.79 -17.77
N VAL A 130 -2.76 -12.69 -17.76
CA VAL A 130 -3.56 -12.75 -16.54
C VAL A 130 -4.07 -14.15 -16.26
N THR A 131 -3.78 -14.69 -15.07
CA THR A 131 -4.34 -15.93 -14.55
C THR A 131 -5.17 -15.60 -13.30
N GLU A 132 -6.47 -15.87 -13.37
CA GLU A 132 -7.40 -15.60 -12.26
C GLU A 132 -7.39 -16.75 -11.25
N ILE A 133 -7.38 -16.41 -9.96
CA ILE A 133 -7.35 -17.36 -8.84
C ILE A 133 -8.20 -16.84 -7.69
N ASP A 134 -9.27 -17.55 -7.35
CA ASP A 134 -10.07 -17.29 -6.16
C ASP A 134 -9.51 -18.06 -4.97
N ILE A 135 -8.75 -17.38 -4.12
CA ILE A 135 -8.11 -17.99 -2.94
C ILE A 135 -9.10 -18.47 -1.86
N SER A 136 -10.38 -18.15 -1.99
CA SER A 136 -11.42 -18.69 -1.11
C SER A 136 -11.91 -20.08 -1.52
N LYS A 137 -11.60 -20.51 -2.76
CA LYS A 137 -12.06 -21.78 -3.35
C LYS A 137 -10.94 -22.75 -3.67
N GLU A 138 -9.78 -22.21 -4.03
CA GLU A 138 -8.64 -23.01 -4.47
C GLU A 138 -7.87 -23.63 -3.30
N ASP A 139 -7.30 -24.81 -3.53
CA ASP A 139 -6.42 -25.43 -2.56
C ASP A 139 -5.05 -24.73 -2.49
N ARG A 140 -4.37 -24.94 -1.36
CA ARG A 140 -3.08 -24.28 -1.10
C ARG A 140 -1.99 -24.58 -2.11
N ASN A 141 -1.97 -25.77 -2.72
CA ASN A 141 -0.93 -26.13 -3.68
C ASN A 141 -1.17 -25.44 -5.00
N THR A 142 -2.41 -25.32 -5.44
CA THR A 142 -2.85 -24.54 -6.60
C THR A 142 -2.46 -23.08 -6.45
N ILE A 143 -2.79 -22.45 -5.30
CA ILE A 143 -2.41 -21.07 -5.00
C ILE A 143 -0.89 -20.89 -5.00
N LYS A 144 -0.15 -21.81 -4.38
CA LYS A 144 1.31 -21.78 -4.32
C LYS A 144 1.94 -21.90 -5.70
N ALA A 145 1.43 -22.78 -6.56
CA ALA A 145 1.91 -22.95 -7.92
C ALA A 145 1.68 -21.70 -8.76
N ALA A 146 0.50 -21.09 -8.66
CA ALA A 146 0.16 -19.86 -9.34
C ALA A 146 1.05 -18.69 -8.90
N PHE A 147 1.24 -18.51 -7.59
CA PHE A 147 2.10 -17.46 -7.06
C PHE A 147 3.57 -17.66 -7.46
N ALA A 148 4.04 -18.92 -7.51
CA ALA A 148 5.39 -19.22 -7.96
C ALA A 148 5.63 -18.84 -9.43
N GLN A 149 4.63 -19.07 -10.30
CA GLN A 149 4.70 -18.77 -11.73
C GLN A 149 4.49 -17.29 -12.05
N ALA A 150 3.77 -16.55 -11.21
CA ALA A 150 3.48 -15.14 -11.42
C ALA A 150 4.71 -14.25 -11.22
N ASP A 151 4.81 -13.20 -12.01
CA ASP A 151 5.77 -12.12 -11.86
C ASP A 151 5.21 -10.98 -10.98
N CYS A 152 3.87 -10.85 -10.95
CA CYS A 152 3.14 -9.90 -10.13
C CYS A 152 1.90 -10.58 -9.53
N ILE A 153 1.52 -10.16 -8.31
CA ILE A 153 0.33 -10.63 -7.62
C ILE A 153 -0.63 -9.44 -7.47
N TYR A 154 -1.84 -9.56 -8.02
CA TYR A 154 -2.83 -8.51 -8.01
C TYR A 154 -4.05 -8.92 -7.16
N PHE A 155 -4.39 -8.11 -6.16
CA PHE A 155 -5.62 -8.23 -5.39
C PHE A 155 -6.61 -7.14 -5.80
N SER A 156 -7.80 -7.54 -6.24
CA SER A 156 -8.85 -6.62 -6.64
C SER A 156 -9.53 -5.93 -5.45
N GLY A 157 -10.37 -4.95 -5.75
CA GLY A 157 -11.35 -4.39 -4.83
C GLY A 157 -12.43 -5.38 -4.42
N GLY A 158 -13.28 -4.96 -3.48
CA GLY A 158 -14.37 -5.71 -2.86
C GLY A 158 -14.37 -5.54 -1.35
N ASN A 159 -14.81 -6.54 -0.60
CA ASN A 159 -14.86 -6.48 0.85
C ASN A 159 -13.52 -6.86 1.49
N SER A 160 -12.95 -5.94 2.26
CA SER A 160 -11.62 -6.09 2.90
C SER A 160 -11.61 -7.19 3.97
N PHE A 161 -12.70 -7.34 4.73
CA PHE A 161 -12.79 -8.37 5.77
C PHE A 161 -12.90 -9.76 5.15
N PHE A 162 -13.70 -9.92 4.09
CA PHE A 162 -13.79 -11.17 3.36
C PHE A 162 -12.46 -11.58 2.75
N LEU A 163 -11.74 -10.63 2.14
CA LEU A 163 -10.41 -10.87 1.59
C LEU A 163 -9.43 -11.30 2.68
N MET A 164 -9.42 -10.61 3.83
CA MET A 164 -8.49 -10.93 4.92
C MET A 164 -8.77 -12.31 5.52
N ASP A 165 -10.06 -12.66 5.67
CA ASP A 165 -10.49 -13.99 6.13
C ASP A 165 -10.03 -15.09 5.16
N ALA A 166 -10.23 -14.90 3.85
CA ALA A 166 -9.79 -15.84 2.82
C ALA A 166 -8.26 -15.99 2.80
N LEU A 167 -7.51 -14.89 2.91
CA LEU A 167 -6.04 -14.90 2.99
C LEU A 167 -5.53 -15.77 4.13
N ARG A 168 -6.15 -15.67 5.31
CA ARG A 168 -5.76 -16.43 6.51
C ARG A 168 -6.17 -17.88 6.43
N LYS A 169 -7.42 -18.16 6.04
CA LYS A 169 -7.94 -19.53 5.92
C LYS A 169 -7.16 -20.38 4.94
N SER A 170 -6.80 -19.81 3.79
CA SER A 170 -5.99 -20.49 2.77
C SER A 170 -4.49 -20.54 3.12
N GLY A 171 -4.03 -19.73 4.10
CA GLY A 171 -2.61 -19.51 4.39
C GLY A 171 -1.87 -18.72 3.34
N THR A 172 -2.61 -18.01 2.47
CA THR A 172 -2.06 -17.15 1.41
C THR A 172 -1.35 -15.94 1.98
N ASP A 173 -1.73 -15.44 3.16
CA ASP A 173 -1.05 -14.38 3.90
C ASP A 173 0.45 -14.65 4.10
N LYS A 174 0.79 -15.88 4.51
CA LYS A 174 2.18 -16.33 4.72
C LYS A 174 2.92 -16.56 3.41
N LEU A 175 2.20 -17.09 2.41
CA LEU A 175 2.75 -17.31 1.08
C LEU A 175 3.08 -15.99 0.39
N LEU A 176 2.17 -15.03 0.43
CA LEU A 176 2.35 -13.70 -0.13
C LEU A 176 3.61 -13.02 0.44
N LYS A 177 3.77 -13.02 1.77
CA LYS A 177 4.96 -12.43 2.41
C LYS A 177 6.26 -13.04 1.88
N LYS A 178 6.29 -14.35 1.64
CA LYS A 178 7.47 -15.01 1.06
C LYS A 178 7.75 -14.59 -0.39
N GLU A 179 6.71 -14.42 -1.19
CA GLU A 179 6.87 -13.99 -2.58
C GLU A 179 7.29 -12.51 -2.69
N LEU A 180 6.78 -11.65 -1.80
CA LEU A 180 7.22 -10.26 -1.71
C LEU A 180 8.69 -10.13 -1.27
N GLN A 181 9.15 -10.98 -0.33
CA GLN A 181 10.56 -11.06 0.06
C GLN A 181 11.49 -11.45 -1.10
N ARG A 182 10.95 -12.11 -2.12
CA ARG A 182 11.67 -12.44 -3.36
C ARG A 182 11.68 -11.30 -4.39
N GLY A 183 11.10 -10.16 -4.02
CA GLY A 183 11.06 -8.95 -4.85
C GLY A 183 9.89 -8.88 -5.83
N LYS A 184 8.88 -9.77 -5.74
CA LYS A 184 7.70 -9.68 -6.59
C LYS A 184 6.92 -8.40 -6.32
N LEU A 185 6.37 -7.82 -7.39
CA LEU A 185 5.42 -6.71 -7.29
C LEU A 185 4.08 -7.22 -6.78
N MET A 186 3.48 -6.49 -5.85
CA MET A 186 2.08 -6.64 -5.49
C MET A 186 1.30 -5.39 -5.90
N VAL A 187 0.21 -5.59 -6.60
CA VAL A 187 -0.81 -4.57 -6.84
C VAL A 187 -1.97 -4.83 -5.90
N GLY A 188 -2.37 -3.81 -5.13
CA GLY A 188 -3.55 -3.85 -4.26
C GLY A 188 -4.52 -2.74 -4.67
N GLU A 189 -5.71 -3.11 -5.13
CA GLU A 189 -6.78 -2.18 -5.45
C GLU A 189 -7.82 -2.17 -4.33
N SER A 190 -8.19 -1.00 -3.81
CA SER A 190 -9.24 -0.82 -2.78
C SER A 190 -9.04 -1.79 -1.60
N ALA A 191 -9.87 -2.84 -1.47
CA ALA A 191 -9.73 -3.89 -0.46
C ALA A 191 -8.32 -4.51 -0.46
N GLY A 192 -7.73 -4.74 -1.65
CA GLY A 192 -6.35 -5.23 -1.79
C GLY A 192 -5.30 -4.27 -1.24
N ALA A 193 -5.55 -2.96 -1.24
CA ALA A 193 -4.70 -1.96 -0.61
C ALA A 193 -4.94 -1.90 0.92
N ILE A 194 -6.21 -1.93 1.35
CA ILE A 194 -6.62 -1.85 2.75
C ILE A 194 -5.98 -2.98 3.58
N VAL A 195 -6.00 -4.22 3.08
CA VAL A 195 -5.44 -5.37 3.83
C VAL A 195 -3.94 -5.28 4.06
N CYS A 196 -3.22 -4.38 3.37
CA CYS A 196 -1.79 -4.14 3.60
C CYS A 196 -1.49 -3.40 4.91
N ALA A 197 -2.47 -2.73 5.51
CA ALA A 197 -2.35 -1.99 6.78
C ALA A 197 -2.04 -2.93 7.97
N PRO A 198 -1.63 -2.37 9.13
CA PRO A 198 -1.42 -3.15 10.34
C PRO A 198 -2.70 -3.80 10.87
N MET A 199 -3.84 -3.13 10.70
CA MET A 199 -5.16 -3.54 11.17
C MET A 199 -6.22 -3.02 10.19
N ILE A 200 -7.36 -3.72 10.06
CA ILE A 200 -8.44 -3.33 9.15
C ILE A 200 -9.73 -2.86 9.82
N THR A 201 -9.79 -2.82 11.15
CA THR A 201 -10.97 -2.31 11.89
C THR A 201 -11.34 -0.88 11.48
N TYR A 202 -10.36 -0.05 11.14
CA TYR A 202 -10.58 1.35 10.78
C TYR A 202 -11.51 1.52 9.57
N ILE A 203 -11.63 0.51 8.71
CA ILE A 203 -12.43 0.58 7.48
C ILE A 203 -13.90 0.17 7.67
N GLU A 204 -14.32 -0.23 8.88
CA GLU A 204 -15.70 -0.67 9.16
C GLU A 204 -16.80 0.31 8.71
N PRO A 205 -16.61 1.64 8.71
CA PRO A 205 -17.61 2.55 8.15
C PRO A 205 -17.84 2.36 6.65
N MET A 206 -16.80 1.92 5.91
CA MET A 206 -16.84 1.71 4.47
C MET A 206 -17.18 0.25 4.10
N ASP A 207 -16.52 -0.72 4.74
CA ASP A 207 -16.70 -2.16 4.53
C ASP A 207 -17.34 -2.80 5.76
N LYS A 208 -18.42 -3.55 5.57
CA LYS A 208 -19.03 -4.30 6.69
C LYS A 208 -18.43 -5.69 6.80
N LYS A 209 -18.27 -6.17 8.03
CA LYS A 209 -17.88 -7.55 8.29
C LYS A 209 -18.99 -8.49 7.80
N PRO A 210 -18.67 -9.43 6.89
CA PRO A 210 -19.67 -10.42 6.47
C PRO A 210 -20.00 -11.37 7.61
N PRO A 211 -21.22 -11.96 7.65
CA PRO A 211 -21.64 -12.88 8.74
C PRO A 211 -20.69 -14.05 8.97
N GLU A 212 -20.04 -14.54 7.92
CA GLU A 212 -19.07 -15.63 7.96
C GLU A 212 -17.66 -15.23 8.40
N TYR A 213 -17.41 -13.95 8.68
CA TYR A 213 -16.11 -13.48 9.15
C TYR A 213 -15.74 -14.15 10.46
N SER A 214 -14.63 -14.86 10.48
CA SER A 214 -14.27 -15.76 11.56
C SER A 214 -12.95 -15.39 12.27
N GLN A 215 -12.33 -14.26 11.90
CA GLN A 215 -11.08 -13.87 12.54
C GLN A 215 -11.32 -13.32 13.95
N GLN A 216 -10.46 -13.69 14.89
CA GLN A 216 -10.53 -13.23 16.29
C GLN A 216 -10.05 -11.79 16.45
N ASP A 217 -9.15 -11.37 15.55
CA ASP A 217 -8.64 -10.00 15.48
C ASP A 217 -8.76 -9.47 14.04
N ASP A 218 -8.75 -8.17 13.90
CA ASP A 218 -8.80 -7.49 12.61
C ASP A 218 -7.39 -7.09 12.12
N ALA A 219 -6.35 -7.81 12.53
CA ALA A 219 -5.01 -7.53 12.06
C ALA A 219 -4.93 -7.71 10.55
N GLY A 220 -4.32 -6.74 9.87
CA GLY A 220 -4.04 -6.80 8.45
C GLY A 220 -2.75 -7.58 8.15
N LEU A 221 -2.24 -7.43 6.94
CA LEU A 221 -0.99 -8.07 6.54
C LEU A 221 0.25 -7.39 7.15
N GLY A 222 0.12 -6.11 7.59
CA GLY A 222 1.22 -5.35 8.15
C GLY A 222 2.37 -5.13 7.16
N LEU A 223 2.05 -4.97 5.87
CA LEU A 223 3.04 -4.69 4.83
C LEU A 223 3.46 -3.22 4.81
N VAL A 224 2.60 -2.34 5.29
CA VAL A 224 2.87 -0.92 5.51
C VAL A 224 2.60 -0.54 6.97
N LYS A 225 3.09 0.62 7.41
CA LYS A 225 2.94 1.09 8.80
C LYS A 225 1.84 2.15 8.97
N TYR A 226 1.07 2.39 7.93
CA TYR A 226 0.01 3.37 7.86
C TYR A 226 -1.27 2.73 7.35
N TYR A 227 -2.36 3.48 7.36
CA TYR A 227 -3.70 3.04 7.02
C TYR A 227 -4.14 3.72 5.73
N ILE A 228 -4.56 2.95 4.73
CA ILE A 228 -4.91 3.46 3.42
C ILE A 228 -6.41 3.69 3.37
N LEU A 229 -6.83 4.93 3.08
CA LEU A 229 -8.23 5.27 2.86
C LEU A 229 -8.46 5.49 1.36
N PRO A 230 -8.90 4.46 0.62
CA PRO A 230 -9.20 4.59 -0.80
C PRO A 230 -10.51 5.35 -1.02
N HIS A 231 -10.78 5.71 -2.28
CA HIS A 231 -12.00 6.39 -2.72
C HIS A 231 -12.24 7.74 -2.04
N PHE A 232 -11.19 8.33 -1.50
CA PHE A 232 -11.28 9.66 -0.92
C PHE A 232 -11.75 10.67 -1.98
N LEU A 233 -12.71 11.52 -1.65
CA LEU A 233 -13.45 12.46 -2.52
C LEU A 233 -14.50 11.81 -3.44
N ASP A 234 -14.70 10.50 -3.41
CA ASP A 234 -15.82 9.87 -4.09
C ASP A 234 -17.11 10.09 -3.27
N GLU A 235 -18.16 10.62 -3.91
CA GLU A 235 -19.44 10.96 -3.26
C GLU A 235 -20.07 9.74 -2.56
N VAL A 236 -19.94 8.55 -3.14
CA VAL A 236 -20.49 7.31 -2.58
C VAL A 236 -19.88 6.99 -1.22
N TYR A 237 -18.60 7.32 -1.03
CA TYR A 237 -17.84 7.00 0.18
C TYR A 237 -17.59 8.20 1.10
N ARG A 238 -18.13 9.38 0.76
CA ARG A 238 -17.90 10.63 1.51
C ARG A 238 -18.14 10.47 3.01
N LYS A 239 -19.36 10.03 3.38
CA LYS A 239 -19.72 9.87 4.80
C LYS A 239 -18.83 8.89 5.54
N ALA A 240 -18.54 7.74 4.91
CA ALA A 240 -17.66 6.74 5.51
C ALA A 240 -16.23 7.27 5.67
N SER A 241 -15.73 8.03 4.69
CA SER A 241 -14.41 8.66 4.76
C SER A 241 -14.30 9.70 5.87
N GLU A 242 -15.32 10.54 6.04
CA GLU A 242 -15.41 11.53 7.12
C GLU A 242 -15.42 10.83 8.49
N GLU A 243 -16.26 9.79 8.65
CA GLU A 243 -16.33 9.01 9.90
C GLU A 243 -14.99 8.33 10.23
N ILE A 244 -14.30 7.78 9.23
CA ILE A 244 -12.99 7.14 9.42
C ILE A 244 -11.96 8.17 9.90
N LEU A 245 -11.88 9.33 9.24
CA LEU A 245 -10.91 10.37 9.58
C LEU A 245 -11.16 10.98 10.97
N GLU A 246 -12.42 11.09 11.37
CA GLU A 246 -12.80 11.57 12.71
C GLU A 246 -12.50 10.53 13.79
N LYS A 247 -13.02 9.30 13.62
CA LYS A 247 -12.94 8.23 14.61
C LYS A 247 -11.53 7.72 14.85
N PHE A 248 -10.70 7.75 13.80
CA PHE A 248 -9.33 7.22 13.82
C PHE A 248 -8.28 8.32 13.60
N SER A 249 -8.54 9.52 14.11
CA SER A 249 -7.65 10.69 13.97
C SER A 249 -6.23 10.50 14.52
N GLU A 250 -6.04 9.55 15.44
CA GLU A 250 -4.73 9.21 16.01
C GLU A 250 -3.90 8.26 15.11
N LEU A 251 -4.49 7.70 14.06
CA LEU A 251 -3.80 6.82 13.14
C LEU A 251 -3.20 7.60 11.96
N ASP A 252 -2.07 7.12 11.43
CA ASP A 252 -1.52 7.63 10.15
C ASP A 252 -2.41 7.16 8.98
N VAL A 253 -3.61 7.72 8.86
CA VAL A 253 -4.53 7.43 7.75
C VAL A 253 -4.11 8.24 6.54
N ARG A 254 -3.88 7.57 5.41
CA ARG A 254 -3.48 8.17 4.14
C ARG A 254 -4.59 8.07 3.10
N PRO A 255 -5.38 9.13 2.93
CA PRO A 255 -6.41 9.17 1.92
C PRO A 255 -5.80 9.21 0.52
N ILE A 256 -6.38 8.44 -0.40
CA ILE A 256 -6.05 8.47 -1.83
C ILE A 256 -7.35 8.53 -2.65
N SER A 257 -7.36 9.44 -3.63
CA SER A 257 -8.47 9.54 -4.57
C SER A 257 -8.44 8.39 -5.59
N ASN A 258 -9.49 8.29 -6.41
CA ASN A 258 -9.56 7.28 -7.48
C ASN A 258 -8.45 7.43 -8.55
N ASP A 259 -7.79 8.60 -8.63
CA ASP A 259 -6.72 8.92 -9.57
C ASP A 259 -5.33 8.88 -8.92
N GLN A 260 -5.23 8.31 -7.71
CA GLN A 260 -3.99 8.24 -6.96
C GLN A 260 -3.64 6.80 -6.57
N ALA A 261 -2.34 6.57 -6.42
CA ALA A 261 -1.78 5.34 -5.88
C ALA A 261 -0.60 5.65 -4.94
N ILE A 262 -0.34 4.74 -4.00
CA ILE A 262 0.87 4.74 -3.17
C ILE A 262 1.84 3.71 -3.76
N LEU A 263 2.97 4.19 -4.25
CA LEU A 263 4.07 3.34 -4.67
C LEU A 263 5.01 3.13 -3.47
N VAL A 264 5.19 1.88 -3.08
CA VAL A 264 6.15 1.48 -2.03
C VAL A 264 7.30 0.76 -2.70
N LYS A 265 8.51 1.27 -2.49
CA LYS A 265 9.75 0.67 -2.97
C LYS A 265 10.86 0.89 -1.95
N ASP A 266 11.62 -0.15 -1.63
CA ASP A 266 12.77 -0.07 -0.74
C ASP A 266 12.46 0.62 0.61
N ASN A 267 11.33 0.27 1.24
CA ASN A 267 10.81 0.86 2.48
C ASN A 267 10.46 2.37 2.40
N THR A 268 10.47 2.95 1.21
CA THR A 268 9.96 4.30 0.98
C THR A 268 8.57 4.23 0.35
N SER A 269 7.73 5.22 0.65
CA SER A 269 6.40 5.32 0.04
C SER A 269 6.16 6.72 -0.50
N LYS A 270 5.55 6.82 -1.67
CA LYS A 270 5.14 8.09 -2.27
C LYS A 270 3.77 7.96 -2.92
N ILE A 271 2.98 9.03 -2.83
CA ILE A 271 1.73 9.14 -3.60
C ILE A 271 2.09 9.58 -5.01
N ILE A 272 1.55 8.86 -5.98
CA ILE A 272 1.63 9.20 -7.40
C ILE A 272 0.22 9.35 -7.96
N CYS A 273 0.06 10.11 -9.02
CA CYS A 273 -1.23 10.34 -9.65
C CYS A 273 -1.12 10.30 -11.18
N ASN A 274 -2.22 10.00 -11.82
CA ASN A 274 -2.35 10.16 -13.26
C ASN A 274 -2.56 11.65 -13.57
N SER A 275 -1.56 12.29 -14.19
CA SER A 275 -1.55 13.75 -14.45
C SER A 275 -2.65 14.18 -15.41
N ASP A 276 -3.12 13.29 -16.28
CA ASP A 276 -4.16 13.63 -17.25
C ASP A 276 -5.52 13.81 -16.57
N ASN A 277 -5.80 13.03 -15.52
CA ASN A 277 -7.00 13.19 -14.71
C ASN A 277 -6.87 14.30 -13.65
N ALA A 278 -5.65 14.64 -13.21
CA ALA A 278 -5.40 15.71 -12.24
C ALA A 278 -5.78 17.12 -12.76
N LYS A 279 -5.82 17.34 -14.08
CA LYS A 279 -6.28 18.59 -14.67
C LYS A 279 -7.77 18.85 -14.43
N VAL A 280 -8.60 17.81 -14.49
CA VAL A 280 -10.05 17.91 -14.24
C VAL A 280 -10.33 18.37 -12.82
N VAL A 281 -9.58 17.89 -11.83
CA VAL A 281 -9.75 18.28 -10.41
C VAL A 281 -9.31 19.72 -10.15
N ARG A 282 -8.37 20.26 -10.93
CA ARG A 282 -7.94 21.69 -10.82
C ARG A 282 -8.98 22.66 -11.37
N ASP A 283 -9.67 22.28 -12.44
CA ASP A 283 -10.68 23.15 -13.07
C ASP A 283 -11.92 23.29 -12.18
N PHE A 284 -12.32 22.24 -11.45
CA PHE A 284 -13.40 22.34 -10.44
C PHE A 284 -13.10 23.27 -9.26
N ARG A 285 -11.81 23.57 -8.95
CA ARG A 285 -11.43 24.52 -7.90
C ARG A 285 -11.49 25.98 -8.34
N ASN A 286 -11.34 26.22 -9.62
CA ASN A 286 -11.35 27.59 -10.17
C ASN A 286 -12.78 28.09 -10.44
N GLU A 287 -13.78 27.23 -10.45
CA GLU A 287 -15.18 27.62 -10.67
C GLU A 287 -15.94 27.95 -9.36
N GLN A 288 -15.30 27.77 -8.18
CA GLN A 288 -15.90 28.09 -6.87
C GLN A 288 -15.15 29.22 -6.13
N GLY A 289 -14.31 29.99 -6.81
CA GLY A 289 -13.59 31.13 -6.27
C GLY A 289 -14.23 32.46 -6.63
#